data_31041afe98ee4dd57d81e0ddfce30495
#
_entry.id   31041afe98ee4dd57d81e0ddfce30495
#
_cell.length_a   1.000
_cell.length_b   1.000
_cell.length_c   1.000
_cell.angle_alpha   90.00
_cell.angle_beta   90.00
_cell.angle_gamma   90.00
#
_symmetry.space_group_name_H-M   'P 1'
#
loop_
_entity.id
_entity.type
_entity.pdbx_description
1 polymer ?
#
loop_
_entity_poly.entity_id
_entity_poly.type
_entity_poly.pdbx_seq_one_letter_code
_entity_poly.pdbx_strand_id
1 'polypeptide(L)'
;IGGVPGEIYPGTWKIGIGIFTEYVAQKLGEQTGEIVLTVSDRKDEVSDPICGECWVENGLHISEKSYRWENVFCPESGWYMGDFHTHTRLSDGKETIGHASERAEESGLDFYVPTEHNLMHTGWCKTSLCVLPGIEVTTDKGHMNLFGITEMPEKILEIVKHNGEEIIDTYMDQTIAQAKQKGWIRSINHPFLTIWK
;
A
#
# COMPACT_ATOMS: atom_id res chain seq x y z
N ILE A 1 10.92 -5.08 -1.64
CA ILE A 1 9.77 -4.20 -1.44
C ILE A 1 10.10 -2.88 -2.12
N GLY A 2 9.29 -2.51 -3.11
CA GLY A 2 9.58 -1.47 -4.07
C GLY A 2 10.09 -0.16 -3.47
N GLY A 3 11.09 0.41 -4.11
CA GLY A 3 11.56 1.76 -3.87
C GLY A 3 11.15 2.67 -5.02
N VAL A 4 11.16 3.96 -4.82
CA VAL A 4 11.00 4.93 -5.90
C VAL A 4 12.35 5.06 -6.62
N PRO A 5 12.42 4.86 -7.95
CA PRO A 5 13.67 5.06 -8.69
C PRO A 5 14.13 6.51 -8.57
N GLY A 6 15.42 6.69 -8.41
CA GLY A 6 16.02 8.01 -8.29
C GLY A 6 17.42 7.96 -7.72
N GLU A 7 17.98 9.14 -7.50
CA GLU A 7 19.28 9.27 -6.86
C GLU A 7 19.20 8.90 -5.38
N ILE A 8 20.20 8.15 -4.92
CA ILE A 8 20.36 7.87 -3.48
C ILE A 8 21.05 9.08 -2.86
N TYR A 9 20.29 9.88 -2.14
CA TYR A 9 20.83 11.07 -1.48
C TYR A 9 21.72 10.68 -0.28
N PRO A 10 22.86 11.36 -0.06
CA PRO A 10 23.67 11.15 1.11
C PRO A 10 22.89 11.55 2.37
N GLY A 11 23.03 10.77 3.43
CA GLY A 11 22.34 11.03 4.71
C GLY A 11 22.07 9.75 5.48
N THR A 12 21.25 9.87 6.52
CA THR A 12 20.81 8.73 7.32
C THR A 12 19.55 8.13 6.74
N TRP A 13 19.65 6.89 6.31
CA TRP A 13 18.51 6.10 5.85
C TRP A 13 17.91 5.34 7.03
N LYS A 14 16.58 5.33 7.11
CA LYS A 14 15.84 4.58 8.13
C LYS A 14 15.03 3.49 7.43
N ILE A 15 15.17 2.27 7.91
CA ILE A 15 14.38 1.13 7.45
C ILE A 15 13.44 0.74 8.58
N GLY A 16 12.15 0.84 8.34
CA GLY A 16 11.11 0.40 9.26
C GLY A 16 10.64 -1.01 8.88
N ILE A 17 10.55 -1.90 9.87
CA ILE A 17 9.96 -3.23 9.70
C ILE A 17 8.78 -3.31 10.66
N GLY A 18 7.57 -3.37 10.09
CA GLY A 18 6.35 -3.60 10.86
C GLY A 18 6.12 -5.10 11.06
N ILE A 19 5.91 -5.51 12.30
CA ILE A 19 5.61 -6.91 12.64
C ILE A 19 4.25 -6.94 13.35
N PHE A 20 3.29 -7.64 12.74
CA PHE A 20 1.99 -7.91 13.34
C PHE A 20 2.13 -9.12 14.25
N THR A 21 2.48 -8.89 15.51
CA THR A 21 2.88 -9.93 16.46
C THR A 21 1.81 -10.99 16.68
N GLU A 22 0.55 -10.62 16.79
CA GLU A 22 -0.56 -11.57 16.95
C GLU A 22 -0.72 -12.48 15.72
N TYR A 23 -0.63 -11.92 14.52
CA TYR A 23 -0.70 -12.69 13.27
C TYR A 23 0.50 -13.62 13.12
N VAL A 24 1.69 -13.14 13.42
CA VAL A 24 2.92 -13.93 13.38
C VAL A 24 2.84 -15.09 14.39
N ALA A 25 2.37 -14.84 15.62
CA ALA A 25 2.18 -15.88 16.64
C ALA A 25 1.16 -16.94 16.20
N GLN A 26 0.07 -16.55 15.55
CA GLN A 26 -0.91 -17.50 15.01
C GLN A 26 -0.34 -18.40 13.90
N LYS A 27 0.56 -17.87 13.07
CA LYS A 27 1.13 -18.59 11.92
C LYS A 27 2.35 -19.42 12.28
N LEU A 28 3.22 -18.89 13.12
CA LEU A 28 4.50 -19.51 13.48
C LEU A 28 4.46 -20.25 14.83
N GLY A 29 3.42 -19.99 15.66
CA GLY A 29 3.35 -20.54 17.01
C GLY A 29 4.53 -20.08 17.87
N GLU A 30 5.19 -21.01 18.52
CA GLU A 30 6.38 -20.75 19.36
C GLU A 30 7.70 -20.70 18.55
N GLN A 31 7.64 -20.76 17.21
CA GLN A 31 8.84 -20.71 16.38
C GLN A 31 9.43 -19.29 16.39
N THR A 32 10.75 -19.23 16.50
CA THR A 32 11.49 -17.97 16.34
C THR A 32 11.83 -17.75 14.87
N GLY A 33 11.58 -16.54 14.38
CA GLY A 33 12.02 -16.09 13.05
C GLY A 33 13.26 -15.21 13.15
N GLU A 34 14.11 -15.25 12.15
CA GLU A 34 15.24 -14.34 12.00
C GLU A 34 14.97 -13.40 10.82
N ILE A 35 15.18 -12.10 11.04
CA ILE A 35 15.12 -11.09 9.98
C ILE A 35 16.55 -10.68 9.67
N VAL A 36 17.00 -10.97 8.46
CA VAL A 36 18.34 -10.58 7.99
C VAL A 36 18.18 -9.42 7.02
N LEU A 37 18.80 -8.28 7.35
CA LEU A 37 18.88 -7.12 6.49
C LEU A 37 20.27 -7.06 5.86
N THR A 38 20.34 -7.18 4.54
CA THR A 38 21.58 -7.02 3.80
C THR A 38 21.51 -5.74 2.97
N VAL A 39 22.48 -4.87 3.15
CA VAL A 39 22.64 -3.65 2.33
C VAL A 39 23.87 -3.87 1.44
N SER A 40 23.69 -3.76 0.13
CA SER A 40 24.77 -3.85 -0.83
C SER A 40 24.61 -2.80 -1.93
N ASP A 41 25.73 -2.44 -2.55
CA ASP A 41 25.78 -1.57 -3.74
C ASP A 41 25.77 -2.37 -5.05
N ARG A 42 25.54 -3.68 -4.96
CA ARG A 42 25.50 -4.56 -6.12
C ARG A 42 24.26 -4.28 -6.96
N LYS A 43 24.45 -4.26 -8.28
CA LYS A 43 23.37 -4.22 -9.27
C LYS A 43 22.89 -5.63 -9.64
N ASP A 44 22.99 -6.57 -8.72
CA ASP A 44 22.47 -7.91 -8.95
C ASP A 44 20.94 -7.83 -9.06
N GLU A 45 20.37 -8.50 -10.05
CA GLU A 45 18.93 -8.65 -10.15
C GLU A 45 18.43 -9.33 -8.87
N VAL A 46 17.80 -8.55 -8.02
CA VAL A 46 17.05 -9.10 -6.89
C VAL A 46 15.74 -9.60 -7.45
N SER A 47 15.66 -10.88 -7.75
CA SER A 47 14.36 -11.49 -8.00
C SER A 47 13.58 -11.43 -6.71
N ASP A 48 12.57 -10.57 -6.65
CA ASP A 48 11.64 -10.53 -5.53
C ASP A 48 10.50 -11.51 -5.80
N PRO A 49 10.52 -12.70 -5.16
CA PRO A 49 9.45 -13.68 -5.36
C PRO A 49 8.14 -13.27 -4.68
N ILE A 50 8.15 -12.22 -3.85
CA ILE A 50 6.97 -11.75 -3.11
C ILE A 50 6.20 -10.72 -3.93
N CYS A 51 6.90 -9.73 -4.46
CA CYS A 51 6.27 -8.63 -5.19
C CYS A 51 6.24 -8.88 -6.71
N GLY A 52 6.92 -9.93 -7.18
CA GLY A 52 7.02 -10.20 -8.59
C GLY A 52 7.59 -8.99 -9.35
N GLU A 53 6.88 -8.53 -10.34
CA GLU A 53 7.29 -7.43 -11.21
C GLU A 53 6.84 -6.05 -10.69
N CYS A 54 6.97 -5.79 -9.38
CA CYS A 54 6.45 -4.56 -8.78
C CYS A 54 7.08 -3.26 -9.32
N TRP A 55 8.15 -3.37 -10.08
CA TRP A 55 8.76 -2.25 -10.75
C TRP A 55 9.22 -2.64 -12.15
N VAL A 56 8.50 -2.20 -13.16
CA VAL A 56 8.88 -2.35 -14.58
C VAL A 56 9.31 -0.98 -15.09
N GLU A 57 10.37 -0.95 -15.91
CA GLU A 57 10.96 0.29 -16.44
C GLU A 57 9.94 1.25 -17.10
N ASN A 58 8.85 0.73 -17.62
CA ASN A 58 7.73 1.47 -18.20
C ASN A 58 6.41 1.26 -17.44
N GLY A 59 6.49 0.84 -16.18
CA GLY A 59 5.31 0.63 -15.33
C GLY A 59 4.68 1.94 -14.85
N LEU A 60 3.52 1.83 -14.23
CA LEU A 60 2.84 2.96 -13.61
C LEU A 60 3.52 3.32 -12.28
N HIS A 61 3.97 4.55 -12.15
CA HIS A 61 4.57 5.09 -10.93
C HIS A 61 3.48 5.78 -10.11
N ILE A 62 2.66 5.00 -9.40
CA ILE A 62 1.44 5.50 -8.76
C ILE A 62 1.67 6.30 -7.47
N SER A 63 2.84 6.19 -6.86
CA SER A 63 3.19 6.92 -5.64
C SER A 63 4.12 8.08 -5.87
N GLU A 64 4.37 8.46 -7.10
CA GLU A 64 5.21 9.60 -7.44
C GLU A 64 4.42 10.88 -7.59
N LYS A 65 5.07 12.02 -7.31
CA LYS A 65 4.50 13.35 -7.56
C LYS A 65 4.18 13.59 -9.03
N SER A 66 4.73 12.77 -9.92
CA SER A 66 4.50 12.77 -11.36
C SER A 66 3.26 11.99 -11.80
N TYR A 67 2.50 11.38 -10.87
CA TYR A 67 1.24 10.75 -11.23
C TYR A 67 0.32 11.76 -11.93
N ARG A 68 -0.11 11.40 -13.14
CA ARG A 68 -0.83 12.33 -14.01
C ARG A 68 -2.33 12.23 -13.78
N TRP A 69 -2.82 13.01 -12.84
CA TRP A 69 -4.24 13.10 -12.53
C TRP A 69 -5.09 13.61 -13.68
N GLU A 70 -4.49 14.35 -14.63
CA GLU A 70 -5.17 14.89 -15.81
C GLU A 70 -5.35 13.87 -16.94
N ASN A 71 -4.75 12.70 -16.83
CA ASN A 71 -4.93 11.67 -17.84
C ASN A 71 -6.37 11.18 -17.83
N VAL A 72 -7.01 11.28 -18.98
CA VAL A 72 -8.31 10.68 -19.23
C VAL A 72 -8.07 9.25 -19.72
N PHE A 73 -8.28 8.28 -18.85
CA PHE A 73 -8.09 6.86 -19.19
C PHE A 73 -9.17 6.34 -20.14
N CYS A 74 -10.41 6.88 -20.00
CA CYS A 74 -11.48 6.60 -20.93
C CYS A 74 -12.29 7.89 -21.17
N PRO A 75 -12.35 8.42 -22.41
CA PRO A 75 -13.05 9.66 -22.72
C PRO A 75 -14.58 9.48 -22.87
N GLU A 76 -15.06 8.25 -22.90
CA GLU A 76 -16.47 7.94 -23.10
C GLU A 76 -17.24 8.05 -21.78
N SER A 77 -18.46 8.59 -21.85
CA SER A 77 -19.36 8.58 -20.69
C SER A 77 -20.00 7.20 -20.55
N GLY A 78 -19.95 6.63 -19.34
CA GLY A 78 -20.49 5.30 -19.11
C GLY A 78 -20.44 4.90 -17.64
N TRP A 79 -20.77 3.63 -17.41
CA TRP A 79 -20.54 2.98 -16.13
C TRP A 79 -19.19 2.29 -16.17
N TYR A 80 -18.41 2.47 -15.12
CA TYR A 80 -17.11 1.88 -14.93
C TYR A 80 -17.13 0.99 -13.70
N MET A 81 -16.56 -0.18 -13.82
CA MET A 81 -16.48 -1.15 -12.74
C MET A 81 -15.06 -1.16 -12.16
N GLY A 82 -14.93 -1.12 -10.85
CA GLY A 82 -13.63 -1.17 -10.21
C GLY A 82 -13.67 -1.60 -8.77
N ASP A 83 -12.49 -1.85 -8.22
CA ASP A 83 -12.33 -2.25 -6.83
C ASP A 83 -11.53 -1.18 -6.08
N PHE A 84 -12.10 -0.71 -4.97
CA PHE A 84 -11.53 0.32 -4.10
C PHE A 84 -10.82 -0.24 -2.86
N HIS A 85 -10.81 -1.57 -2.67
CA HIS A 85 -10.23 -2.15 -1.47
C HIS A 85 -9.60 -3.51 -1.77
N THR A 86 -8.31 -3.48 -2.07
CA THR A 86 -7.59 -4.69 -2.47
C THR A 86 -6.23 -4.78 -1.80
N HIS A 87 -5.79 -6.03 -1.59
CA HIS A 87 -4.50 -6.34 -1.00
C HIS A 87 -3.73 -7.31 -1.87
N THR A 88 -2.43 -7.10 -1.93
CA THR A 88 -1.49 -8.01 -2.57
C THR A 88 -0.59 -8.66 -1.51
N ARG A 89 0.38 -9.44 -1.96
CA ARG A 89 1.40 -10.06 -1.09
C ARG A 89 2.32 -9.02 -0.44
N LEU A 90 2.19 -7.74 -0.77
CA LEU A 90 2.92 -6.68 -0.09
C LEU A 90 2.46 -6.52 1.37
N SER A 91 1.19 -6.79 1.65
CA SER A 91 0.67 -6.90 3.03
C SER A 91 0.16 -8.32 3.30
N ASP A 92 -1.13 -8.56 3.28
CA ASP A 92 -1.73 -9.84 3.67
C ASP A 92 -2.53 -10.52 2.54
N GLY A 93 -2.58 -9.93 1.36
CA GLY A 93 -3.15 -10.54 0.17
C GLY A 93 -2.37 -11.75 -0.30
N LYS A 94 -2.95 -12.53 -1.20
CA LYS A 94 -2.36 -13.78 -1.69
C LYS A 94 -1.68 -13.64 -3.05
N GLU A 95 -2.06 -12.62 -3.82
CA GLU A 95 -1.64 -12.45 -5.19
C GLU A 95 -0.44 -11.50 -5.31
N THR A 96 0.42 -11.76 -6.27
CA THR A 96 1.38 -10.76 -6.75
C THR A 96 0.63 -9.64 -7.48
N ILE A 97 1.28 -8.50 -7.71
CA ILE A 97 0.64 -7.42 -8.49
C ILE A 97 0.30 -7.84 -9.92
N GLY A 98 1.13 -8.66 -10.55
CA GLY A 98 0.84 -9.21 -11.87
C GLY A 98 -0.44 -10.04 -11.87
N HIS A 99 -0.53 -11.05 -10.99
CA HIS A 99 -1.72 -11.89 -10.85
C HIS A 99 -2.96 -11.09 -10.44
N ALA A 100 -2.82 -10.12 -9.53
CA ALA A 100 -3.94 -9.27 -9.13
C ALA A 100 -4.49 -8.47 -10.33
N SER A 101 -3.59 -7.93 -11.17
CA SER A 101 -3.97 -7.23 -12.39
C SER A 101 -4.66 -8.16 -13.41
N GLU A 102 -4.10 -9.32 -13.68
CA GLU A 102 -4.70 -10.33 -14.58
C GLU A 102 -6.11 -10.70 -14.14
N ARG A 103 -6.31 -11.00 -12.85
CA ARG A 103 -7.63 -11.34 -12.31
C ARG A 103 -8.62 -10.19 -12.36
N ALA A 104 -8.15 -8.97 -12.13
CA ALA A 104 -8.99 -7.79 -12.24
C ALA A 104 -9.42 -7.55 -13.68
N GLU A 105 -8.51 -7.69 -14.64
CA GLU A 105 -8.81 -7.62 -16.08
C GLU A 105 -9.78 -8.72 -16.52
N GLU A 106 -9.54 -9.98 -16.11
CA GLU A 106 -10.43 -11.12 -16.39
C GLU A 106 -11.83 -10.92 -15.79
N SER A 107 -11.92 -10.22 -14.65
CA SER A 107 -13.19 -9.87 -14.01
C SER A 107 -13.89 -8.68 -14.68
N GLY A 108 -13.27 -8.07 -15.69
CA GLY A 108 -13.81 -6.94 -16.43
C GLY A 108 -13.78 -5.64 -15.66
N LEU A 109 -12.82 -5.46 -14.73
CA LEU A 109 -12.65 -4.18 -14.03
C LEU A 109 -12.02 -3.15 -14.97
N ASP A 110 -12.45 -1.91 -14.85
CA ASP A 110 -11.90 -0.75 -15.53
C ASP A 110 -10.81 -0.06 -14.70
N PHE A 111 -10.95 -0.12 -13.37
CA PHE A 111 -9.97 0.48 -12.46
C PHE A 111 -9.72 -0.38 -11.22
N TYR A 112 -8.58 -0.13 -10.59
CA TYR A 112 -8.09 -0.90 -9.45
C TYR A 112 -7.36 -0.01 -8.46
N VAL A 113 -7.64 -0.16 -7.17
CA VAL A 113 -7.00 0.63 -6.11
C VAL A 113 -6.32 -0.31 -5.11
N PRO A 114 -4.98 -0.47 -5.18
CA PRO A 114 -4.25 -1.21 -4.16
C PRO A 114 -4.24 -0.42 -2.85
N THR A 115 -4.72 -1.04 -1.79
CA THR A 115 -4.84 -0.44 -0.45
C THR A 115 -4.18 -1.32 0.60
N GLU A 116 -2.87 -1.48 0.50
CA GLU A 116 -2.10 -2.30 1.42
C GLU A 116 -2.16 -1.76 2.85
N HIS A 117 -2.07 -2.65 3.83
CA HIS A 117 -2.03 -2.28 5.26
C HIS A 117 -0.79 -1.44 5.59
N ASN A 118 -0.99 -0.16 5.88
CA ASN A 118 0.04 0.81 6.28
C ASN A 118 1.24 0.92 5.31
N LEU A 119 1.04 0.52 4.06
CA LEU A 119 2.03 0.55 3.00
C LEU A 119 1.42 1.10 1.71
N MET A 120 2.23 1.72 0.88
CA MET A 120 1.85 2.13 -0.47
C MET A 120 2.68 1.37 -1.49
N HIS A 121 2.05 0.96 -2.59
CA HIS A 121 2.80 0.61 -3.78
C HIS A 121 3.48 1.84 -4.36
N THR A 122 4.76 1.71 -4.71
CA THR A 122 5.53 2.76 -5.35
C THR A 122 5.51 2.66 -6.88
N GLY A 123 5.03 1.54 -7.41
CA GLY A 123 4.87 1.26 -8.82
C GLY A 123 3.89 0.13 -9.04
N TRP A 124 3.59 -0.14 -10.28
CA TRP A 124 2.67 -1.20 -10.69
C TRP A 124 3.14 -1.86 -11.99
N CYS A 125 2.69 -3.07 -12.26
CA CYS A 125 2.95 -3.75 -13.53
C CYS A 125 2.20 -3.09 -14.69
N LYS A 126 2.61 -3.39 -15.91
CA LYS A 126 1.87 -2.95 -17.10
C LYS A 126 0.51 -3.65 -17.13
N THR A 127 -0.55 -2.87 -17.25
CA THR A 127 -1.94 -3.34 -17.27
C THR A 127 -2.81 -2.40 -18.11
N SER A 128 -3.98 -2.87 -18.52
CA SER A 128 -5.03 -2.05 -19.14
C SER A 128 -5.88 -1.30 -18.11
N LEU A 129 -5.78 -1.68 -16.84
CA LEU A 129 -6.54 -1.05 -15.76
C LEU A 129 -6.07 0.38 -15.48
N CYS A 130 -7.00 1.24 -15.09
CA CYS A 130 -6.68 2.49 -14.43
C CYS A 130 -6.29 2.20 -12.98
N VAL A 131 -5.00 2.15 -12.67
CA VAL A 131 -4.53 1.90 -11.29
C VAL A 131 -4.44 3.24 -10.55
N LEU A 132 -5.19 3.36 -9.45
CA LEU A 132 -5.22 4.56 -8.63
C LEU A 132 -4.44 4.31 -7.32
N PRO A 133 -3.67 5.31 -6.85
CA PRO A 133 -2.90 5.14 -5.61
C PRO A 133 -3.81 5.18 -4.38
N GLY A 134 -3.59 4.23 -3.47
CA GLY A 134 -4.30 4.12 -2.21
C GLY A 134 -3.48 3.49 -1.10
N ILE A 135 -4.02 3.52 0.10
CA ILE A 135 -3.48 2.87 1.30
C ILE A 135 -4.64 2.54 2.24
N GLU A 136 -4.56 1.44 2.95
CA GLU A 136 -5.39 1.19 4.11
C GLU A 136 -4.61 1.52 5.39
N VAL A 137 -5.02 2.60 6.04
CA VAL A 137 -4.51 2.96 7.37
C VAL A 137 -5.14 2.01 8.38
N THR A 138 -4.31 1.15 8.94
CA THR A 138 -4.73 0.02 9.75
C THR A 138 -4.32 0.21 11.21
N THR A 139 -5.31 0.09 12.11
CA THR A 139 -5.12 0.10 13.56
C THR A 139 -5.93 -1.04 14.20
N ASP A 140 -5.70 -1.29 15.49
CA ASP A 140 -6.49 -2.23 16.28
C ASP A 140 -7.93 -1.76 16.57
N LYS A 141 -8.22 -0.47 16.35
CA LYS A 141 -9.54 0.14 16.56
C LYS A 141 -10.38 0.26 15.29
N GLY A 142 -9.78 -0.01 14.14
CA GLY A 142 -10.45 0.08 12.85
C GLY A 142 -9.51 0.46 11.72
N HIS A 143 -10.05 0.38 10.51
CA HIS A 143 -9.31 0.65 9.29
C HIS A 143 -9.96 1.75 8.47
N MET A 144 -9.15 2.49 7.75
CA MET A 144 -9.58 3.57 6.87
C MET A 144 -8.77 3.56 5.58
N ASN A 145 -9.44 3.51 4.43
CA ASN A 145 -8.78 3.72 3.17
C ASN A 145 -8.60 5.21 2.88
N LEU A 146 -7.45 5.53 2.31
CA LEU A 146 -7.16 6.81 1.68
C LEU A 146 -6.91 6.57 0.19
N PHE A 147 -7.57 7.35 -0.65
CA PHE A 147 -7.45 7.27 -2.11
C PHE A 147 -6.91 8.57 -2.68
N GLY A 148 -6.20 8.43 -3.80
CA GLY A 148 -5.63 9.58 -4.48
C GLY A 148 -4.38 10.12 -3.80
N ILE A 149 -3.67 9.26 -3.07
CA ILE A 149 -2.46 9.61 -2.35
C ILE A 149 -1.23 9.35 -3.21
N THR A 150 -0.29 10.30 -3.24
CA THR A 150 1.01 10.15 -3.92
C THR A 150 2.19 10.23 -2.96
N GLU A 151 1.91 10.27 -1.68
CA GLU A 151 2.89 10.29 -0.60
C GLU A 151 2.35 9.54 0.62
N MET A 152 3.23 8.97 1.42
CA MET A 152 2.84 8.31 2.66
C MET A 152 2.24 9.32 3.64
N PRO A 153 1.15 8.97 4.35
CA PRO A 153 0.65 9.80 5.44
C PRO A 153 1.73 9.97 6.51
N GLU A 154 1.89 11.21 7.00
CA GLU A 154 2.98 11.58 7.92
C GLU A 154 3.03 10.74 9.20
N LYS A 155 1.86 10.29 9.67
CA LYS A 155 1.75 9.55 10.95
C LYS A 155 1.76 8.03 10.80
N ILE A 156 1.92 7.51 9.60
CA ILE A 156 1.82 6.06 9.37
C ILE A 156 2.83 5.25 10.21
N LEU A 157 4.06 5.74 10.35
CA LEU A 157 5.07 5.05 11.15
C LEU A 157 4.75 5.09 12.66
N GLU A 158 4.20 6.21 13.13
CA GLU A 158 3.77 6.33 14.52
C GLU A 158 2.53 5.45 14.79
N ILE A 159 1.61 5.36 13.84
CA ILE A 159 0.45 4.46 13.90
C ILE A 159 0.93 3.02 14.03
N VAL A 160 1.84 2.57 13.17
CA VAL A 160 2.37 1.20 13.24
C VAL A 160 3.08 0.92 14.56
N LYS A 161 3.89 1.88 15.04
CA LYS A 161 4.69 1.74 16.26
C LYS A 161 3.85 1.71 17.53
N HIS A 162 2.78 2.49 17.58
CA HIS A 162 1.95 2.68 18.78
C HIS A 162 0.56 2.03 18.65
N ASN A 163 0.41 1.07 17.72
CA ASN A 163 -0.82 0.35 17.57
C ASN A 163 -1.18 -0.41 18.88
N GLY A 164 -2.43 -0.28 19.33
CA GLY A 164 -2.88 -0.81 20.62
C GLY A 164 -2.76 0.16 21.80
N GLU A 165 -2.12 1.31 21.63
CA GLU A 165 -1.99 2.34 22.66
C GLU A 165 -3.08 3.42 22.50
N GLU A 166 -3.43 4.14 23.59
CA GLU A 166 -4.44 5.21 23.55
C GLU A 166 -4.07 6.37 22.59
N ILE A 167 -2.78 6.61 22.40
CA ILE A 167 -2.28 7.68 21.51
C ILE A 167 -2.69 7.47 20.05
N ILE A 168 -3.12 6.26 19.69
CA ILE A 168 -3.50 5.92 18.32
C ILE A 168 -4.64 6.82 17.80
N ASP A 169 -5.58 7.18 18.65
CA ASP A 169 -6.71 8.05 18.29
C ASP A 169 -6.20 9.43 17.83
N THR A 170 -5.19 9.97 18.52
CA THR A 170 -4.56 11.23 18.14
C THR A 170 -3.87 11.14 16.78
N TYR A 171 -3.17 10.05 16.49
CA TYR A 171 -2.50 9.87 15.20
C TYR A 171 -3.49 9.64 14.06
N MET A 172 -4.61 8.95 14.33
CA MET A 172 -5.70 8.80 13.37
C MET A 172 -6.35 10.16 13.06
N ASP A 173 -6.65 10.97 14.07
CA ASP A 173 -7.21 12.31 13.88
C ASP A 173 -6.27 13.22 13.06
N GLN A 174 -4.96 13.16 13.32
CA GLN A 174 -3.96 13.89 12.54
C GLN A 174 -3.90 13.41 11.10
N THR A 175 -4.01 12.10 10.87
CA THR A 175 -4.04 11.52 9.52
C THR A 175 -5.31 11.94 8.77
N ILE A 176 -6.46 11.95 9.44
CA ILE A 176 -7.73 12.44 8.88
C ILE A 176 -7.64 13.93 8.52
N ALA A 177 -7.03 14.74 9.40
CA ALA A 177 -6.81 16.16 9.16
C ALA A 177 -5.89 16.41 7.95
N GLN A 178 -4.78 15.66 7.85
CA GLN A 178 -3.89 15.68 6.69
C GLN A 178 -4.63 15.30 5.40
N ALA A 179 -5.39 14.21 5.43
CA ALA A 179 -6.16 13.75 4.29
C ALA A 179 -7.18 14.82 3.82
N LYS A 180 -7.82 15.52 4.77
CA LYS A 180 -8.71 16.65 4.46
C LYS A 180 -7.95 17.81 3.81
N GLN A 181 -6.80 18.17 4.35
CA GLN A 181 -5.96 19.26 3.82
C GLN A 181 -5.44 18.97 2.41
N LYS A 182 -5.06 17.70 2.16
CA LYS A 182 -4.53 17.25 0.87
C LYS A 182 -5.62 16.94 -0.17
N GLY A 183 -6.90 16.92 0.23
CA GLY A 183 -8.01 16.56 -0.66
C GLY A 183 -8.11 15.06 -0.94
N TRP A 184 -7.47 14.20 -0.14
CA TRP A 184 -7.58 12.76 -0.28
C TRP A 184 -8.98 12.26 0.08
N ILE A 185 -9.49 11.32 -0.69
CA ILE A 185 -10.77 10.67 -0.39
C ILE A 185 -10.57 9.64 0.71
N ARG A 186 -11.52 9.55 1.63
CA ARG A 186 -11.49 8.66 2.79
C ARG A 186 -12.67 7.72 2.79
N SER A 187 -12.46 6.47 3.18
CA SER A 187 -13.49 5.47 3.41
C SER A 187 -13.23 4.74 4.72
N ILE A 188 -14.25 4.64 5.57
CA ILE A 188 -14.19 3.77 6.76
C ILE A 188 -14.45 2.35 6.30
N ASN A 189 -13.53 1.44 6.62
CA ASN A 189 -13.60 0.06 6.18
C ASN A 189 -14.30 -0.81 7.23
N HIS A 190 -15.11 -1.76 6.74
CA HIS A 190 -15.76 -2.84 7.53
C HIS A 190 -16.01 -2.48 9.01
N PRO A 191 -16.72 -1.35 9.31
CA PRO A 191 -16.83 -0.80 10.67
C PRO A 191 -17.59 -1.71 11.65
N PHE A 192 -18.25 -2.75 11.15
CA PHE A 192 -19.03 -3.69 11.95
C PHE A 192 -18.33 -5.04 12.18
N LEU A 193 -17.05 -5.16 11.85
CA LEU A 193 -16.28 -6.34 12.20
C LEU A 193 -16.15 -6.45 13.71
N THR A 194 -16.50 -7.62 14.25
CA THR A 194 -16.53 -7.88 15.71
C THR A 194 -15.13 -7.97 16.35
N ILE A 195 -14.10 -7.86 15.55
CA ILE A 195 -12.69 -7.88 16.01
C ILE A 195 -12.21 -6.52 16.55
N TRP A 196 -12.96 -5.44 16.29
CA TRP A 196 -12.60 -4.12 16.82
C TRP A 196 -12.86 -4.05 18.32
N LYS A 197 -11.89 -3.56 19.06
CA LYS A 197 -11.95 -3.41 20.54
C LYS A 197 -12.42 -2.02 20.93
#